data_3559c7348443b2ad847de568812ff73e
#
_entry.id   3559c7348443b2ad847de568812ff73e
#
_cell.length_a   1.000
_cell.length_b   1.000
_cell.length_c   1.000
_cell.angle_alpha   90.00
_cell.angle_beta   90.00
_cell.angle_gamma   90.00
#
_symmetry.space_group_name_H-M   'P 1'
#
loop_
_entity.id
_entity.type
_entity.pdbx_description
1 polymer ?
#
loop_
_entity_poly.entity_id
_entity_poly.type
_entity_poly.pdbx_seq_one_letter_code
_entity_poly.pdbx_strand_id
1 'polypeptide(L)'
;MIDEWEYPAIGVAICDCPSAGHDMIFLDYRVCGPQGEPAVVHVDQENDYKITHLADSFEEFVRGLEHESLYDPDEDVEDLEDDADEEKTDRKGSFAGSVLLSKAEWDKEQLIRNLREEWGIVDEEPDEGDEDDENSDDAVVMRVGGMMLIVTLFHGHIPDNEAEINAENNYMWPEAVEVAKAHKAHIVVAVLGEEEKLLERGKLFTKAMAVCCKQKYATGVYTSGVVFEPRFYEALPICSKRTNCPSSTGFGSACTGASGGGLNGYTYGMDVFGKEEMEVLNTDAEPEELRDFLASLAPMCWRVM
;
A
#
# COMPACT_ATOMS: atom_id res chain seq x y z
N MET A 1 -17.10 1.39 -27.37
CA MET A 1 -16.94 -0.08 -27.25
C MET A 1 -18.30 -0.76 -27.34
N ILE A 2 -19.24 -0.63 -26.38
CA ILE A 2 -20.55 -1.32 -26.44
C ILE A 2 -21.34 -0.96 -27.69
N ASP A 3 -21.41 0.30 -28.09
CA ASP A 3 -22.10 0.76 -29.31
C ASP A 3 -21.39 0.33 -30.62
N GLU A 4 -20.10 0.08 -30.56
CA GLU A 4 -19.27 -0.30 -31.70
C GLU A 4 -19.40 -1.80 -32.03
N TRP A 5 -19.62 -2.63 -31.01
CA TRP A 5 -19.69 -4.07 -31.08
C TRP A 5 -21.14 -4.60 -31.04
N GLU A 6 -22.14 -3.71 -31.06
CA GLU A 6 -23.58 -4.05 -31.12
C GLU A 6 -24.07 -5.01 -30.02
N TYR A 7 -23.49 -4.93 -28.80
CA TYR A 7 -23.94 -5.77 -27.68
C TYR A 7 -25.42 -5.57 -27.35
N PRO A 8 -26.13 -6.63 -26.92
CA PRO A 8 -27.53 -6.52 -26.58
C PRO A 8 -27.79 -5.58 -25.39
N ALA A 9 -28.85 -4.79 -25.49
CA ALA A 9 -29.26 -3.85 -24.43
C ALA A 9 -29.95 -4.59 -23.27
N ILE A 10 -29.22 -5.43 -22.53
CA ILE A 10 -29.76 -6.26 -21.44
C ILE A 10 -29.55 -5.64 -20.06
N GLY A 11 -28.63 -4.69 -19.95
CA GLY A 11 -28.27 -4.07 -18.66
C GLY A 11 -26.98 -3.28 -18.69
N VAL A 12 -26.13 -3.46 -17.69
CA VAL A 12 -24.88 -2.72 -17.52
C VAL A 12 -23.69 -3.67 -17.68
N ALA A 13 -22.79 -3.37 -18.59
CA ALA A 13 -21.50 -4.05 -18.69
C ALA A 13 -20.62 -3.66 -17.51
N ILE A 14 -20.01 -4.62 -16.83
CA ILE A 14 -19.20 -4.42 -15.61
C ILE A 14 -17.73 -4.75 -15.80
N CYS A 15 -17.41 -5.70 -16.68
CA CYS A 15 -16.03 -6.01 -17.05
C CYS A 15 -15.99 -6.68 -18.43
N ASP A 16 -14.85 -6.58 -19.10
CA ASP A 16 -14.48 -7.34 -20.26
C ASP A 16 -13.69 -8.58 -19.86
N CYS A 17 -13.67 -9.57 -20.74
CA CYS A 17 -12.85 -10.76 -20.59
C CYS A 17 -11.54 -10.60 -21.39
N PRO A 18 -10.49 -11.41 -21.14
CA PRO A 18 -9.23 -11.36 -21.91
C PRO A 18 -9.40 -11.91 -23.34
N SER A 19 -10.42 -11.48 -24.05
CA SER A 19 -10.81 -11.89 -25.40
C SER A 19 -10.74 -10.76 -26.44
N ALA A 20 -9.93 -9.72 -26.14
CA ALA A 20 -9.81 -8.51 -26.97
C ALA A 20 -11.14 -7.76 -27.21
N GLY A 21 -12.10 -7.88 -26.27
CA GLY A 21 -13.39 -7.18 -26.32
C GLY A 21 -14.52 -7.99 -26.97
N HIS A 22 -14.30 -9.27 -27.29
CA HIS A 22 -15.30 -10.13 -27.85
C HIS A 22 -16.25 -10.75 -26.81
N ASP A 23 -15.87 -10.70 -25.53
CA ASP A 23 -16.65 -11.22 -24.42
C ASP A 23 -16.80 -10.16 -23.33
N MET A 24 -17.99 -10.04 -22.77
CA MET A 24 -18.27 -9.08 -21.69
C MET A 24 -19.19 -9.67 -20.64
N ILE A 25 -19.00 -9.21 -19.40
CA ILE A 25 -19.86 -9.55 -18.27
C ILE A 25 -20.83 -8.40 -18.00
N PHE A 26 -22.13 -8.75 -17.90
CA PHE A 26 -23.21 -7.81 -17.70
C PHE A 26 -24.00 -8.09 -16.42
N LEU A 27 -24.52 -7.02 -15.83
CA LEU A 27 -25.67 -7.10 -14.92
C LEU A 27 -26.93 -7.11 -15.76
N ASP A 28 -27.67 -8.22 -15.76
CA ASP A 28 -28.87 -8.43 -16.58
C ASP A 28 -30.13 -8.00 -15.84
N TYR A 29 -30.70 -6.86 -16.24
CA TYR A 29 -31.92 -6.29 -15.67
C TYR A 29 -33.21 -6.70 -16.37
N ARG A 30 -33.18 -7.59 -17.38
CA ARG A 30 -34.38 -7.96 -18.16
C ARG A 30 -35.47 -8.59 -17.31
N VAL A 31 -35.11 -9.33 -16.28
CA VAL A 31 -36.08 -10.07 -15.44
C VAL A 31 -36.47 -9.23 -14.22
N CYS A 32 -35.52 -8.63 -13.52
CA CYS A 32 -35.76 -7.92 -12.26
C CYS A 32 -36.20 -6.46 -12.45
N GLY A 33 -35.98 -5.87 -13.63
CA GLY A 33 -36.21 -4.47 -13.91
C GLY A 33 -35.17 -3.54 -13.20
N PRO A 34 -35.23 -2.22 -13.46
CA PRO A 34 -34.17 -1.27 -13.09
C PRO A 34 -34.00 -1.01 -11.58
N GLN A 35 -34.87 -1.56 -10.76
CA GLN A 35 -34.84 -1.43 -9.29
C GLN A 35 -34.66 -2.78 -8.59
N GLY A 36 -34.57 -3.87 -9.33
CA GLY A 36 -34.37 -5.21 -8.78
C GLY A 36 -32.91 -5.62 -8.75
N GLU A 37 -32.62 -6.72 -8.07
CA GLU A 37 -31.29 -7.35 -8.07
C GLU A 37 -31.06 -8.03 -9.44
N PRO A 38 -30.05 -7.63 -10.23
CA PRO A 38 -29.75 -8.21 -11.52
C PRO A 38 -28.96 -9.50 -11.38
N ALA A 39 -29.23 -10.44 -12.27
CA ALA A 39 -28.33 -11.58 -12.47
C ALA A 39 -27.04 -11.14 -13.17
N VAL A 40 -25.96 -11.88 -12.95
CA VAL A 40 -24.69 -11.68 -13.66
C VAL A 40 -24.61 -12.68 -14.81
N VAL A 41 -24.34 -12.18 -16.01
CA VAL A 41 -24.27 -12.99 -17.23
C VAL A 41 -23.02 -12.65 -18.05
N HIS A 42 -22.48 -13.66 -18.72
CA HIS A 42 -21.45 -13.51 -19.73
C HIS A 42 -22.10 -13.44 -21.11
N VAL A 43 -21.65 -12.55 -21.96
CA VAL A 43 -22.12 -12.38 -23.34
C VAL A 43 -20.94 -12.58 -24.29
N ASP A 44 -21.03 -13.60 -25.11
CA ASP A 44 -20.02 -14.00 -26.09
C ASP A 44 -20.42 -13.45 -27.48
N GLN A 45 -19.70 -12.41 -27.94
CA GLN A 45 -19.98 -11.74 -29.21
C GLN A 45 -19.66 -12.63 -30.42
N GLU A 46 -18.61 -13.45 -30.34
CA GLU A 46 -18.20 -14.33 -31.42
C GLU A 46 -19.16 -15.50 -31.62
N ASN A 47 -19.95 -15.84 -30.60
CA ASN A 47 -20.93 -16.91 -30.61
C ASN A 47 -22.37 -16.37 -30.69
N ASP A 48 -22.61 -15.42 -31.58
CA ASP A 48 -23.91 -14.80 -31.86
C ASP A 48 -24.58 -14.20 -30.60
N TYR A 49 -23.76 -13.53 -29.76
CA TYR A 49 -24.17 -12.93 -28.50
C TYR A 49 -24.82 -13.91 -27.52
N LYS A 50 -24.32 -15.12 -27.49
CA LYS A 50 -24.78 -16.13 -26.54
C LYS A 50 -24.65 -15.64 -25.13
N ILE A 51 -25.75 -15.69 -24.38
CA ILE A 51 -25.79 -15.29 -22.98
C ILE A 51 -25.65 -16.53 -22.10
N THR A 52 -24.64 -16.53 -21.23
CA THR A 52 -24.41 -17.57 -20.25
C THR A 52 -24.62 -16.97 -18.84
N HIS A 53 -25.48 -17.58 -18.04
CA HIS A 53 -25.73 -17.20 -16.67
C HIS A 53 -24.55 -17.59 -15.79
N LEU A 54 -24.07 -16.66 -14.97
CA LEU A 54 -22.94 -16.86 -14.07
C LEU A 54 -23.37 -16.90 -12.59
N ALA A 55 -24.24 -15.96 -12.16
CA ALA A 55 -24.71 -15.88 -10.79
C ALA A 55 -26.08 -15.19 -10.69
N ASP A 56 -26.85 -15.49 -9.65
CA ASP A 56 -28.17 -14.89 -9.40
C ASP A 56 -28.09 -13.47 -8.83
N SER A 57 -26.92 -13.03 -8.33
CA SER A 57 -26.65 -11.69 -7.86
C SER A 57 -25.17 -11.30 -8.06
N PHE A 58 -24.87 -9.99 -7.99
CA PHE A 58 -23.49 -9.51 -8.03
C PHE A 58 -22.67 -9.98 -6.82
N GLU A 59 -23.30 -10.08 -5.65
CA GLU A 59 -22.65 -10.61 -4.45
C GLU A 59 -22.22 -12.08 -4.64
N GLU A 60 -23.10 -12.91 -5.19
CA GLU A 60 -22.79 -14.31 -5.47
C GLU A 60 -21.68 -14.46 -6.52
N PHE A 61 -21.71 -13.61 -7.56
CA PHE A 61 -20.66 -13.57 -8.57
C PHE A 61 -19.28 -13.26 -7.95
N VAL A 62 -19.18 -12.20 -7.14
CA VAL A 62 -17.92 -11.82 -6.51
C VAL A 62 -17.41 -12.90 -5.54
N ARG A 63 -18.30 -13.55 -4.80
CA ARG A 63 -17.94 -14.66 -3.89
C ARG A 63 -17.50 -15.94 -4.62
N GLY A 64 -17.90 -16.09 -5.88
CA GLY A 64 -17.55 -17.22 -6.72
C GLY A 64 -16.31 -16.98 -7.61
N LEU A 65 -15.66 -15.83 -7.50
CA LEU A 65 -14.39 -15.58 -8.18
C LEU A 65 -13.28 -16.39 -7.51
N GLU A 66 -12.54 -17.10 -8.34
CA GLU A 66 -11.40 -17.91 -7.93
C GLU A 66 -10.13 -17.39 -8.63
N HIS A 67 -8.97 -17.67 -8.04
CA HIS A 67 -7.70 -17.21 -8.58
C HIS A 67 -7.36 -17.91 -9.90
N GLU A 68 -6.69 -17.20 -10.80
CA GLU A 68 -6.29 -17.67 -12.14
C GLU A 68 -5.46 -18.97 -12.08
N SER A 69 -4.62 -19.14 -11.06
CA SER A 69 -3.77 -20.33 -10.87
C SER A 69 -4.56 -21.65 -10.80
N LEU A 70 -5.85 -21.63 -10.40
CA LEU A 70 -6.69 -22.83 -10.37
C LEU A 70 -7.03 -23.36 -11.78
N TYR A 71 -6.73 -22.60 -12.81
CA TYR A 71 -7.05 -22.94 -14.21
C TYR A 71 -5.80 -23.13 -15.07
N ASP A 72 -4.60 -23.11 -14.48
CA ASP A 72 -3.35 -23.38 -15.20
C ASP A 72 -3.19 -24.90 -15.43
N PRO A 73 -3.24 -25.39 -16.70
CA PRO A 73 -3.20 -26.83 -16.98
C PRO A 73 -1.82 -27.48 -16.79
N ASP A 74 -0.77 -26.72 -16.51
CA ASP A 74 0.61 -27.21 -16.40
C ASP A 74 1.11 -27.35 -14.93
N GLU A 75 0.30 -26.98 -13.91
CA GLU A 75 0.66 -27.23 -12.50
C GLU A 75 0.02 -28.53 -11.97
N ASP A 76 0.86 -29.48 -11.56
CA ASP A 76 0.49 -30.72 -10.91
C ASP A 76 -0.27 -30.48 -9.59
N VAL A 77 -1.50 -31.00 -9.48
CA VAL A 77 -2.52 -30.77 -8.44
C VAL A 77 -2.14 -31.45 -7.08
N GLU A 78 -0.91 -31.43 -6.63
CA GLU A 78 -0.54 -32.11 -5.36
C GLU A 78 -0.40 -31.20 -4.13
N ASP A 79 -0.49 -29.83 -4.25
CA ASP A 79 -0.23 -28.92 -3.10
C ASP A 79 -1.29 -27.79 -2.92
N LEU A 80 -2.54 -27.93 -3.41
CA LEU A 80 -3.54 -26.85 -3.41
C LEU A 80 -4.42 -26.73 -2.13
N GLU A 81 -4.06 -27.33 -1.00
CA GLU A 81 -4.86 -27.19 0.21
C GLU A 81 -4.53 -25.93 1.07
N ASP A 82 -3.48 -25.16 0.75
CA ASP A 82 -3.07 -24.00 1.57
C ASP A 82 -2.96 -22.66 0.85
N ASP A 83 -3.22 -22.57 -0.49
CA ASP A 83 -2.91 -21.34 -1.28
C ASP A 83 -3.98 -20.25 -1.25
N ALA A 84 -5.12 -20.44 -0.60
CA ALA A 84 -6.14 -19.40 -0.44
C ALA A 84 -5.70 -18.22 0.48
N ASP A 85 -4.55 -18.36 1.15
CA ASP A 85 -3.93 -17.34 2.01
C ASP A 85 -2.63 -16.73 1.43
N GLU A 86 -2.13 -17.15 0.25
CA GLU A 86 -0.77 -16.80 -0.22
C GLU A 86 -0.67 -15.58 -1.15
N GLU A 87 -1.73 -14.93 -1.57
CA GLU A 87 -1.63 -13.57 -2.15
C GLU A 87 -1.67 -12.42 -1.14
N LYS A 88 -1.66 -12.69 0.12
CA LYS A 88 -0.96 -11.80 1.04
C LYS A 88 0.53 -12.06 0.81
N THR A 89 1.13 -11.36 -0.17
CA THR A 89 2.60 -11.25 -0.23
C THR A 89 3.06 -11.11 1.21
N ASP A 90 3.87 -12.06 1.69
CA ASP A 90 4.38 -12.02 3.09
C ASP A 90 5.18 -10.72 3.24
N ARG A 91 4.47 -9.64 3.59
CA ARG A 91 5.04 -8.30 3.81
C ARG A 91 5.79 -8.23 5.12
N LYS A 92 5.77 -9.31 5.89
CA LYS A 92 6.45 -9.41 7.18
C LYS A 92 7.93 -9.04 7.03
N GLY A 93 8.30 -8.00 7.72
CA GLY A 93 9.66 -7.47 7.69
C GLY A 93 10.00 -6.62 6.45
N SER A 94 9.05 -6.30 5.59
CA SER A 94 9.25 -5.39 4.46
C SER A 94 9.13 -3.94 4.91
N PHE A 95 10.23 -3.36 5.42
CA PHE A 95 10.28 -1.94 5.78
C PHE A 95 10.86 -1.14 4.63
N ALA A 96 9.99 -0.63 3.76
CA ALA A 96 10.35 0.21 2.64
C ALA A 96 9.36 1.39 2.48
N GLY A 97 9.87 2.52 2.01
CA GLY A 97 9.06 3.71 1.74
C GLY A 97 9.87 4.75 1.00
N SER A 98 9.21 5.78 0.52
CA SER A 98 9.80 6.81 -0.33
C SER A 98 9.52 8.21 0.19
N VAL A 99 10.51 9.10 0.15
CA VAL A 99 10.34 10.53 0.35
C VAL A 99 10.31 11.21 -1.02
N LEU A 100 9.19 11.82 -1.36
CA LEU A 100 8.97 12.50 -2.64
C LEU A 100 9.73 13.83 -2.67
N LEU A 101 10.43 14.08 -3.76
CA LEU A 101 11.24 15.29 -3.94
C LEU A 101 10.76 16.11 -5.13
N SER A 102 10.73 17.44 -4.95
CA SER A 102 10.47 18.39 -6.05
C SER A 102 11.64 18.57 -7.02
N LYS A 103 12.84 18.07 -6.63
CA LYS A 103 14.06 18.02 -7.44
C LYS A 103 14.87 16.78 -7.10
N ALA A 104 15.59 16.25 -8.10
CA ALA A 104 16.52 15.13 -7.94
C ALA A 104 17.86 15.60 -7.35
N GLU A 105 17.81 16.18 -6.16
CA GLU A 105 18.96 16.68 -5.41
C GLU A 105 18.78 16.36 -3.93
N TRP A 106 19.79 15.83 -3.28
CA TRP A 106 19.82 15.57 -1.85
C TRP A 106 21.18 15.88 -1.21
N ASP A 107 21.22 16.00 0.10
CA ASP A 107 22.44 16.22 0.87
C ASP A 107 22.70 15.00 1.76
N LYS A 108 23.59 14.11 1.29
CA LYS A 108 23.99 12.89 2.01
C LYS A 108 24.71 13.18 3.31
N GLU A 109 25.55 14.19 3.31
CA GLU A 109 26.29 14.57 4.52
C GLU A 109 25.32 15.07 5.60
N GLN A 110 24.31 15.84 5.22
CA GLN A 110 23.23 16.27 6.12
C GLN A 110 22.45 15.07 6.64
N LEU A 111 22.09 14.10 5.78
CA LEU A 111 21.40 12.87 6.17
C LEU A 111 22.20 12.12 7.25
N ILE A 112 23.46 11.79 6.96
CA ILE A 112 24.33 11.03 7.88
C ILE A 112 24.55 11.81 9.19
N ARG A 113 24.76 13.11 9.12
CA ARG A 113 24.90 13.96 10.29
C ARG A 113 23.64 13.95 11.16
N ASN A 114 22.45 14.10 10.57
CA ASN A 114 21.18 14.11 11.29
C ASN A 114 20.87 12.73 11.90
N LEU A 115 21.16 11.63 11.21
CA LEU A 115 21.03 10.27 11.76
C LEU A 115 21.87 10.11 13.03
N ARG A 116 23.11 10.61 13.01
CA ARG A 116 24.05 10.57 14.15
C ARG A 116 23.61 11.47 15.29
N GLU A 117 23.37 12.76 15.00
CA GLU A 117 23.15 13.77 16.05
C GLU A 117 21.79 13.64 16.72
N GLU A 118 20.74 13.32 15.96
CA GLU A 118 19.40 13.26 16.51
C GLU A 118 19.06 11.90 17.11
N TRP A 119 19.61 10.82 16.55
CA TRP A 119 19.20 9.45 16.88
C TRP A 119 20.32 8.54 17.36
N GLY A 120 21.57 8.99 17.28
CA GLY A 120 22.74 8.17 17.63
C GLY A 120 22.96 7.01 16.67
N ILE A 121 22.42 7.10 15.45
CA ILE A 121 22.58 6.08 14.42
C ILE A 121 23.94 6.34 13.74
N VAL A 122 24.82 5.36 13.83
CA VAL A 122 26.17 5.38 13.27
C VAL A 122 26.40 4.08 12.55
N ASP A 123 27.09 4.16 11.45
CA ASP A 123 27.51 2.96 10.72
C ASP A 123 28.56 2.19 11.54
N GLU A 124 28.30 0.90 11.77
CA GLU A 124 29.18 0.01 12.56
C GLU A 124 30.32 -0.55 11.72
N GLU A 125 30.15 -0.59 10.41
CA GLU A 125 31.16 -1.06 9.45
C GLU A 125 31.23 -0.09 8.26
N PRO A 126 31.75 1.14 8.47
CA PRO A 126 31.88 2.07 7.35
C PRO A 126 32.85 1.45 6.32
N ASP A 127 32.37 1.34 5.08
CA ASP A 127 33.22 0.92 3.97
C ASP A 127 34.43 1.88 3.93
N GLU A 128 35.64 1.31 4.03
CA GLU A 128 36.87 2.02 3.65
C GLU A 128 36.85 2.13 2.12
N GLY A 129 36.12 3.14 1.61
CA GLY A 129 35.67 3.24 0.24
C GLY A 129 36.76 2.96 -0.79
N ASP A 130 36.44 2.12 -1.75
CA ASP A 130 37.04 2.17 -3.07
C ASP A 130 36.58 3.52 -3.69
N GLU A 131 37.52 4.45 -3.85
CA GLU A 131 37.31 5.80 -4.42
C GLU A 131 36.81 5.78 -5.88
N ASP A 132 36.59 4.61 -6.46
CA ASP A 132 36.27 4.39 -7.87
C ASP A 132 34.80 3.98 -8.15
N ASP A 133 33.91 3.93 -7.15
CA ASP A 133 32.51 3.55 -7.39
C ASP A 133 31.64 4.77 -7.71
N GLU A 134 31.56 5.11 -9.01
CA GLU A 134 30.69 6.20 -9.54
C GLU A 134 29.20 6.03 -9.17
N ASN A 135 28.77 4.85 -8.73
CA ASN A 135 27.41 4.57 -8.22
C ASN A 135 27.21 4.99 -6.77
N SER A 136 28.23 5.41 -6.04
CA SER A 136 28.14 5.77 -4.62
C SER A 136 27.43 7.11 -4.36
N ASP A 137 27.26 7.95 -5.38
CA ASP A 137 26.70 9.30 -5.20
C ASP A 137 25.20 9.31 -4.88
N ASP A 138 24.43 8.34 -5.33
CA ASP A 138 22.98 8.28 -5.12
C ASP A 138 22.54 7.32 -4.01
N ALA A 139 23.45 6.68 -3.29
CA ALA A 139 23.12 5.72 -2.25
C ALA A 139 23.93 5.96 -0.95
N VAL A 140 23.28 5.62 0.18
CA VAL A 140 23.91 5.48 1.50
C VAL A 140 23.48 4.13 2.07
N VAL A 141 24.44 3.28 2.40
CA VAL A 141 24.22 2.00 3.07
C VAL A 141 24.92 2.04 4.42
N MET A 142 24.19 1.69 5.48
CA MET A 142 24.72 1.68 6.85
C MET A 142 24.37 0.39 7.56
N ARG A 143 25.28 -0.15 8.33
CA ARG A 143 25.03 -1.28 9.26
C ARG A 143 24.79 -0.76 10.65
N VAL A 144 23.62 -1.09 11.22
CA VAL A 144 23.15 -0.54 12.49
C VAL A 144 22.51 -1.65 13.32
N GLY A 145 23.15 -2.07 14.40
CA GLY A 145 22.62 -3.11 15.30
C GLY A 145 22.37 -4.47 14.63
N GLY A 146 23.20 -4.83 13.65
CA GLY A 146 23.04 -6.03 12.84
C GLY A 146 21.91 -5.93 11.79
N MET A 147 21.38 -4.73 11.55
CA MET A 147 20.44 -4.42 10.47
C MET A 147 21.14 -3.61 9.38
N MET A 148 20.62 -3.64 8.17
CA MET A 148 21.11 -2.84 7.05
C MET A 148 20.09 -1.76 6.72
N LEU A 149 20.49 -0.51 6.85
CA LEU A 149 19.74 0.67 6.40
C LEU A 149 20.26 1.06 5.01
N ILE A 150 19.36 1.11 4.04
CA ILE A 150 19.63 1.52 2.67
C ILE A 150 18.81 2.78 2.38
N VAL A 151 19.47 3.83 1.92
CA VAL A 151 18.84 5.09 1.50
C VAL A 151 19.35 5.44 0.11
N THR A 152 18.48 5.51 -0.88
CA THR A 152 18.87 5.69 -2.28
C THR A 152 18.01 6.74 -2.96
N LEU A 153 18.64 7.68 -3.66
CA LEU A 153 17.96 8.65 -4.52
C LEU A 153 17.64 8.02 -5.87
N PHE A 154 16.37 8.05 -6.25
CA PHE A 154 15.90 7.68 -7.59
C PHE A 154 15.47 8.90 -8.38
N HIS A 155 15.96 8.98 -9.63
CA HIS A 155 15.61 10.04 -10.56
C HIS A 155 14.33 9.67 -11.31
N GLY A 156 13.25 10.39 -11.07
CA GLY A 156 11.95 10.17 -11.70
C GLY A 156 10.83 9.94 -10.70
N HIS A 157 9.65 9.69 -11.24
CA HIS A 157 8.45 9.37 -10.49
C HIS A 157 8.51 7.96 -9.92
N ILE A 158 7.76 7.71 -8.86
CA ILE A 158 7.47 6.34 -8.41
C ILE A 158 6.78 5.61 -9.57
N PRO A 159 7.21 4.38 -9.91
CA PRO A 159 6.65 3.61 -11.01
C PRO A 159 5.12 3.46 -10.94
N ASP A 160 4.49 3.19 -12.08
CA ASP A 160 3.07 2.88 -12.23
C ASP A 160 2.08 3.92 -11.65
N ASN A 161 2.54 5.14 -11.40
CA ASN A 161 1.80 6.20 -10.72
C ASN A 161 1.22 5.76 -9.37
N GLU A 162 1.90 4.86 -8.68
CA GLU A 162 1.42 4.25 -7.43
C GLU A 162 1.18 5.29 -6.34
N ALA A 163 2.07 6.27 -6.19
CA ALA A 163 1.90 7.36 -5.22
C ALA A 163 0.69 8.25 -5.58
N GLU A 164 0.49 8.55 -6.85
CA GLU A 164 -0.63 9.36 -7.35
C GLU A 164 -1.97 8.69 -7.11
N ILE A 165 -2.09 7.40 -7.45
CA ILE A 165 -3.31 6.60 -7.27
C ILE A 165 -3.66 6.53 -5.77
N ASN A 166 -2.69 6.22 -4.93
CA ASN A 166 -2.92 6.12 -3.49
C ASN A 166 -3.21 7.49 -2.84
N ALA A 167 -2.69 8.59 -3.39
CA ALA A 167 -3.00 9.93 -2.91
C ALA A 167 -4.47 10.33 -3.09
N GLU A 168 -5.16 9.81 -4.12
CA GLU A 168 -6.57 10.12 -4.41
C GLU A 168 -7.53 9.75 -3.26
N ASN A 169 -7.17 8.74 -2.48
CA ASN A 169 -7.94 8.27 -1.33
C ASN A 169 -7.54 8.94 0.00
N ASN A 170 -6.63 9.93 -0.02
CA ASN A 170 -6.13 10.56 1.19
C ASN A 170 -7.08 11.68 1.66
N TYR A 171 -8.01 11.34 2.56
CA TYR A 171 -8.94 12.31 3.14
C TYR A 171 -8.29 13.27 4.17
N MET A 172 -7.08 12.95 4.65
CA MET A 172 -6.41 13.73 5.69
C MET A 172 -5.53 14.86 5.13
N TRP A 173 -5.11 14.76 3.89
CA TRP A 173 -4.23 15.72 3.25
C TRP A 173 -4.69 16.01 1.82
N PRO A 174 -5.54 17.04 1.61
CA PRO A 174 -6.12 17.35 0.30
C PRO A 174 -5.08 17.63 -0.79
N GLU A 175 -3.90 18.15 -0.41
CA GLU A 175 -2.82 18.48 -1.33
C GLU A 175 -1.99 17.24 -1.75
N ALA A 176 -2.23 16.07 -1.17
CA ALA A 176 -1.47 14.85 -1.44
C ALA A 176 -1.38 14.51 -2.93
N VAL A 177 -2.50 14.62 -3.66
CA VAL A 177 -2.56 14.33 -5.11
C VAL A 177 -1.67 15.27 -5.91
N GLU A 178 -1.71 16.58 -5.61
CA GLU A 178 -0.90 17.57 -6.31
C GLU A 178 0.60 17.34 -6.03
N VAL A 179 0.94 17.02 -4.78
CA VAL A 179 2.31 16.72 -4.38
C VAL A 179 2.81 15.44 -5.04
N ALA A 180 2.00 14.38 -5.05
CA ALA A 180 2.35 13.14 -5.72
C ALA A 180 2.58 13.35 -7.22
N LYS A 181 1.71 14.11 -7.92
CA LYS A 181 1.88 14.43 -9.35
C LYS A 181 3.06 15.36 -9.66
N ALA A 182 3.50 16.17 -8.71
CA ALA A 182 4.54 17.17 -8.93
C ALA A 182 5.96 16.69 -8.61
N HIS A 183 6.13 15.54 -7.92
CA HIS A 183 7.47 15.07 -7.58
C HIS A 183 8.27 14.72 -8.83
N LYS A 184 9.58 14.87 -8.76
CA LYS A 184 10.53 14.65 -9.88
C LYS A 184 11.57 13.61 -9.58
N ALA A 185 11.68 13.24 -8.31
CA ALA A 185 12.58 12.24 -7.80
C ALA A 185 12.02 11.75 -6.46
N HIS A 186 12.57 10.65 -5.94
CA HIS A 186 12.23 10.17 -4.62
C HIS A 186 13.43 9.50 -3.96
N ILE A 187 13.50 9.58 -2.63
CA ILE A 187 14.48 8.86 -1.84
C ILE A 187 13.79 7.60 -1.31
N VAL A 188 14.26 6.44 -1.71
CA VAL A 188 13.83 5.16 -1.15
C VAL A 188 14.61 4.89 0.12
N VAL A 189 13.90 4.54 1.17
CA VAL A 189 14.46 4.07 2.44
C VAL A 189 14.02 2.65 2.66
N ALA A 190 14.96 1.74 2.88
CA ALA A 190 14.68 0.34 3.20
C ALA A 190 15.52 -0.12 4.40
N VAL A 191 14.95 -1.01 5.22
CA VAL A 191 15.65 -1.63 6.34
C VAL A 191 15.54 -3.13 6.25
N LEU A 192 16.68 -3.79 6.07
CA LEU A 192 16.82 -5.25 6.03
C LEU A 192 17.40 -5.76 7.34
N GLY A 193 17.10 -7.01 7.69
CA GLY A 193 17.62 -7.63 8.91
C GLY A 193 16.87 -8.91 9.25
N GLU A 194 17.21 -9.50 10.39
CA GLU A 194 16.62 -10.73 10.89
C GLU A 194 15.15 -10.54 11.31
N GLU A 195 14.33 -11.57 11.18
CA GLU A 195 12.91 -11.54 11.53
C GLU A 195 12.64 -11.27 13.01
N GLU A 196 13.53 -11.69 13.89
CA GLU A 196 13.40 -11.47 15.33
C GLU A 196 13.50 -10.00 15.73
N LYS A 197 13.98 -9.14 14.82
CA LYS A 197 14.19 -7.70 15.05
C LYS A 197 13.17 -6.79 14.37
N LEU A 198 11.96 -7.28 14.06
CA LEU A 198 10.94 -6.50 13.33
C LEU A 198 10.68 -5.12 13.96
N LEU A 199 10.56 -5.07 15.29
CA LEU A 199 10.30 -3.82 15.99
C LEU A 199 11.45 -2.81 15.87
N GLU A 200 12.69 -3.28 16.02
CA GLU A 200 13.90 -2.47 15.88
C GLU A 200 14.05 -1.97 14.45
N ARG A 201 13.76 -2.82 13.47
CA ARG A 201 13.76 -2.47 12.04
C ARG A 201 12.73 -1.39 11.75
N GLY A 202 11.48 -1.52 12.22
CA GLY A 202 10.46 -0.49 12.07
C GLY A 202 10.85 0.84 12.73
N LYS A 203 11.47 0.79 13.92
CA LYS A 203 11.98 2.01 14.59
C LYS A 203 13.11 2.65 13.79
N LEU A 204 14.04 1.87 13.25
CA LEU A 204 15.14 2.37 12.43
C LEU A 204 14.60 3.00 11.15
N PHE A 205 13.68 2.30 10.47
CA PHE A 205 12.99 2.78 9.28
C PHE A 205 12.32 4.14 9.51
N THR A 206 11.48 4.25 10.54
CA THR A 206 10.76 5.50 10.84
C THR A 206 11.69 6.67 11.13
N LYS A 207 12.79 6.42 11.85
CA LYS A 207 13.80 7.47 12.13
C LYS A 207 14.50 7.91 10.84
N ALA A 208 14.88 6.97 9.99
CA ALA A 208 15.54 7.26 8.72
C ALA A 208 14.60 8.04 7.78
N MET A 209 13.34 7.63 7.66
CA MET A 209 12.33 8.37 6.90
C MET A 209 12.15 9.79 7.41
N ALA A 210 12.02 9.98 8.73
CA ALA A 210 11.90 11.31 9.35
C ALA A 210 13.11 12.21 9.09
N VAL A 211 14.31 11.64 9.03
CA VAL A 211 15.52 12.39 8.67
C VAL A 211 15.53 12.73 7.18
N CYS A 212 15.09 11.82 6.31
CA CYS A 212 14.96 12.10 4.89
C CYS A 212 13.92 13.21 4.59
N CYS A 213 12.86 13.33 5.40
CA CYS A 213 11.89 14.43 5.29
C CYS A 213 12.52 15.81 5.47
N LYS A 214 13.67 15.91 6.13
CA LYS A 214 14.40 17.17 6.34
C LYS A 214 15.27 17.59 5.16
N GLN A 215 15.30 16.80 4.11
CA GLN A 215 15.95 17.19 2.86
C GLN A 215 15.26 18.41 2.25
N LYS A 216 16.04 19.32 1.69
CA LYS A 216 15.57 20.62 1.20
C LYS A 216 14.40 20.56 0.24
N TYR A 217 14.34 19.50 -0.56
CA TYR A 217 13.35 19.34 -1.64
C TYR A 217 12.29 18.29 -1.31
N ALA A 218 12.23 17.80 -0.07
CA ALA A 218 11.20 16.88 0.38
C ALA A 218 9.82 17.56 0.36
N THR A 219 8.85 16.92 -0.29
CA THR A 219 7.50 17.45 -0.46
C THR A 219 6.42 16.51 0.05
N GLY A 220 6.69 15.21 0.13
CA GLY A 220 5.76 14.19 0.60
C GLY A 220 6.48 12.94 1.04
N VAL A 221 5.76 12.02 1.67
CA VAL A 221 6.22 10.69 2.04
C VAL A 221 5.22 9.67 1.53
N TYR A 222 5.68 8.68 0.78
CA TYR A 222 4.87 7.56 0.35
C TYR A 222 5.33 6.28 1.03
N THR A 223 4.46 5.66 1.81
CA THR A 223 4.71 4.38 2.46
C THR A 223 3.40 3.69 2.83
N SER A 224 3.37 2.36 2.80
CA SER A 224 2.19 1.55 3.15
C SER A 224 0.91 2.02 2.44
N GLY A 225 0.99 2.36 1.14
CA GLY A 225 -0.17 2.79 0.35
C GLY A 225 -0.74 4.16 0.72
N VAL A 226 0.01 5.03 1.42
CA VAL A 226 -0.45 6.37 1.80
C VAL A 226 0.61 7.42 1.50
N VAL A 227 0.14 8.58 1.06
CA VAL A 227 0.99 9.78 0.93
C VAL A 227 0.79 10.67 2.15
N PHE A 228 1.85 10.96 2.88
CA PHE A 228 1.83 11.78 4.10
C PHE A 228 2.51 13.14 3.88
N GLU A 229 2.05 14.15 4.62
CA GLU A 229 2.80 15.40 4.76
C GLU A 229 4.12 15.13 5.51
N PRO A 230 5.28 15.66 5.04
CA PRO A 230 6.57 15.42 5.70
C PRO A 230 6.59 15.76 7.19
N ARG A 231 5.95 16.87 7.58
CA ARG A 231 5.87 17.31 9.00
C ARG A 231 5.17 16.32 9.90
N PHE A 232 4.12 15.66 9.38
CA PHE A 232 3.44 14.62 10.13
C PHE A 232 4.40 13.45 10.38
N TYR A 233 5.12 13.03 9.34
CA TYR A 233 6.04 11.90 9.45
C TYR A 233 7.25 12.21 10.35
N GLU A 234 7.78 13.43 10.32
CA GLU A 234 8.85 13.89 11.24
C GLU A 234 8.44 13.82 12.71
N ALA A 235 7.17 14.00 13.03
CA ALA A 235 6.67 13.94 14.40
C ALA A 235 6.56 12.52 14.96
N LEU A 236 6.41 11.50 14.14
CA LEU A 236 6.17 10.12 14.55
C LEU A 236 7.24 9.53 15.48
N PRO A 237 8.55 9.64 15.17
CA PRO A 237 9.59 9.10 16.05
C PRO A 237 9.65 9.81 17.41
N ILE A 238 9.25 11.08 17.47
CA ILE A 238 9.23 11.87 18.71
C ILE A 238 8.10 11.36 19.63
N CYS A 239 6.93 11.05 19.08
CA CYS A 239 5.84 10.45 19.83
C CYS A 239 6.23 9.08 20.37
N SER A 240 6.90 8.25 19.57
CA SER A 240 7.43 6.95 19.96
C SER A 240 8.37 7.01 21.18
N LYS A 241 9.22 8.05 21.29
CA LYS A 241 10.10 8.24 22.46
C LYS A 241 9.32 8.46 23.77
N ARG A 242 8.14 9.10 23.70
CA ARG A 242 7.33 9.43 24.90
C ARG A 242 6.48 8.25 25.37
N THR A 243 6.00 7.42 24.47
CA THR A 243 5.03 6.36 24.76
C THR A 243 5.64 4.96 24.80
N ASN A 244 6.91 4.83 24.43
CA ASN A 244 7.59 3.53 24.19
C ASN A 244 6.77 2.62 23.24
N CYS A 245 5.94 3.24 22.42
CA CYS A 245 4.99 2.60 21.54
C CYS A 245 5.44 2.72 20.09
N PRO A 246 5.48 1.62 19.34
CA PRO A 246 5.77 1.64 17.91
C PRO A 246 4.58 2.09 17.06
N SER A 247 3.49 2.53 17.66
CA SER A 247 2.20 2.81 17.02
C SER A 247 2.20 3.82 15.87
N SER A 248 3.34 4.41 15.60
CA SER A 248 3.49 5.36 14.49
C SER A 248 4.49 4.88 13.44
N THR A 249 4.91 3.62 13.48
CA THR A 249 6.12 3.19 12.77
C THR A 249 5.89 2.46 11.46
N GLY A 250 4.72 2.49 10.89
CA GLY A 250 4.59 1.88 9.58
C GLY A 250 3.25 1.23 9.23
N PHE A 251 2.21 1.46 10.01
CA PHE A 251 0.86 1.11 9.59
C PHE A 251 0.00 2.36 9.46
N GLY A 252 -0.95 2.32 8.55
CA GLY A 252 -1.95 3.33 8.34
C GLY A 252 -3.33 2.89 8.84
N SER A 253 -4.31 3.79 8.73
CA SER A 253 -5.71 3.46 8.89
C SER A 253 -6.53 4.14 7.80
N ALA A 254 -7.55 3.49 7.30
CA ALA A 254 -8.48 4.03 6.34
C ALA A 254 -9.91 3.90 6.85
N CYS A 255 -10.79 4.75 6.33
CA CYS A 255 -12.22 4.74 6.62
C CYS A 255 -13.01 4.64 5.32
N THR A 256 -14.05 3.81 5.31
CA THR A 256 -14.98 3.67 4.18
C THR A 256 -16.42 3.80 4.68
N GLY A 257 -17.33 4.24 3.81
CA GLY A 257 -18.75 4.30 4.17
C GLY A 257 -19.33 2.88 4.31
N ALA A 258 -20.13 2.67 5.36
CA ALA A 258 -20.87 1.42 5.55
C ALA A 258 -22.23 1.48 4.85
N SER A 259 -22.75 0.34 4.42
CA SER A 259 -24.04 0.21 3.73
C SER A 259 -25.26 0.70 4.53
N GLY A 260 -25.10 0.93 5.84
CA GLY A 260 -26.13 1.42 6.76
C GLY A 260 -26.04 2.90 7.12
N GLY A 261 -25.09 3.65 6.54
CA GLY A 261 -24.86 5.07 6.81
C GLY A 261 -23.82 5.35 7.91
N GLY A 262 -23.20 4.31 8.50
CA GLY A 262 -22.04 4.43 9.41
C GLY A 262 -20.71 4.45 8.65
N LEU A 263 -19.60 4.34 9.40
CA LEU A 263 -18.25 4.19 8.88
C LEU A 263 -17.67 2.82 9.23
N ASN A 264 -16.88 2.29 8.33
CA ASN A 264 -15.95 1.21 8.60
C ASN A 264 -14.55 1.80 8.69
N GLY A 265 -13.75 1.32 9.63
CA GLY A 265 -12.33 1.67 9.74
C GLY A 265 -11.48 0.42 9.81
N TYR A 266 -10.32 0.46 9.19
CA TYR A 266 -9.36 -0.65 9.23
C TYR A 266 -7.93 -0.12 9.27
N THR A 267 -7.05 -0.92 9.86
CA THR A 267 -5.60 -0.69 9.78
C THR A 267 -5.04 -1.37 8.53
N TYR A 268 -3.87 -0.94 8.09
CA TYR A 268 -3.07 -1.62 7.07
C TYR A 268 -1.59 -1.38 7.31
N GLY A 269 -0.76 -2.39 6.98
CA GLY A 269 0.67 -2.41 7.28
C GLY A 269 1.01 -3.04 8.65
N MET A 270 0.04 -3.61 9.38
CA MET A 270 0.29 -4.40 10.59
C MET A 270 0.96 -5.74 10.23
N ASP A 271 0.68 -6.25 9.06
CA ASP A 271 1.26 -7.45 8.47
C ASP A 271 2.80 -7.39 8.36
N VAL A 272 3.37 -6.21 8.10
CA VAL A 272 4.83 -5.97 8.11
C VAL A 272 5.48 -6.40 9.43
N PHE A 273 4.70 -6.34 10.51
CA PHE A 273 5.13 -6.78 11.84
C PHE A 273 4.64 -8.21 12.19
N GLY A 274 4.07 -8.94 11.24
CA GLY A 274 3.49 -10.26 11.47
C GLY A 274 2.26 -10.21 12.37
N LYS A 275 1.45 -9.14 12.26
CA LYS A 275 0.20 -8.96 13.00
C LYS A 275 -0.98 -8.88 12.04
N GLU A 276 -2.12 -9.38 12.47
CA GLU A 276 -3.36 -9.22 11.72
C GLU A 276 -3.82 -7.76 11.73
N GLU A 277 -4.47 -7.34 10.65
CA GLU A 277 -5.10 -6.03 10.56
C GLU A 277 -6.32 -5.97 11.48
N MET A 278 -6.61 -4.77 11.97
CA MET A 278 -7.77 -4.51 12.80
C MET A 278 -8.87 -3.86 11.97
N GLU A 279 -10.12 -4.24 12.23
CA GLU A 279 -11.27 -3.70 11.56
C GLU A 279 -12.33 -3.27 12.58
N VAL A 280 -12.97 -2.13 12.35
CA VAL A 280 -14.15 -1.64 13.08
C VAL A 280 -15.26 -1.44 12.06
N LEU A 281 -16.37 -2.15 12.23
CA LEU A 281 -17.47 -2.14 11.30
C LEU A 281 -18.63 -1.29 11.79
N ASN A 282 -19.23 -0.54 10.85
CA ASN A 282 -20.51 0.16 11.01
C ASN A 282 -20.60 1.01 12.30
N THR A 283 -19.63 1.88 12.51
CA THR A 283 -19.61 2.82 13.64
C THR A 283 -20.22 4.17 13.27
N ASP A 284 -20.85 4.84 14.24
CA ASP A 284 -21.32 6.23 14.11
C ASP A 284 -20.24 7.27 14.48
N ALA A 285 -19.00 6.83 14.77
CA ALA A 285 -17.89 7.71 15.09
C ALA A 285 -17.48 8.58 13.90
N GLU A 286 -16.98 9.78 14.18
CA GLU A 286 -16.36 10.60 13.15
C GLU A 286 -15.03 9.98 12.66
N PRO A 287 -14.59 10.23 11.40
CA PRO A 287 -13.37 9.64 10.85
C PRO A 287 -12.11 9.86 11.71
N GLU A 288 -12.01 11.04 12.34
CA GLU A 288 -10.88 11.37 13.23
C GLU A 288 -10.91 10.55 14.52
N GLU A 289 -12.08 10.37 15.12
CA GLU A 289 -12.27 9.56 16.33
C GLU A 289 -11.96 8.09 16.06
N LEU A 290 -12.42 7.56 14.92
CA LEU A 290 -12.19 6.18 14.51
C LEU A 290 -10.69 5.92 14.28
N ARG A 291 -10.00 6.84 13.61
CA ARG A 291 -8.55 6.80 13.42
C ARG A 291 -7.80 6.77 14.75
N ASP A 292 -8.15 7.71 15.68
CA ASP A 292 -7.48 7.82 16.98
C ASP A 292 -7.74 6.57 17.82
N PHE A 293 -8.92 5.96 17.70
CA PHE A 293 -9.25 4.69 18.33
C PHE A 293 -8.36 3.56 17.79
N LEU A 294 -8.30 3.36 16.46
CA LEU A 294 -7.44 2.34 15.83
C LEU A 294 -5.97 2.55 16.22
N ALA A 295 -5.49 3.80 16.18
CA ALA A 295 -4.14 4.14 16.60
C ALA A 295 -3.87 3.84 18.09
N SER A 296 -4.89 3.91 18.95
CA SER A 296 -4.79 3.59 20.38
C SER A 296 -4.72 2.09 20.66
N LEU A 297 -5.31 1.26 19.79
CA LEU A 297 -5.32 -0.20 19.91
C LEU A 297 -3.99 -0.82 19.45
N ALA A 298 -3.37 -0.27 18.44
CA ALA A 298 -2.12 -0.79 17.88
C ALA A 298 -1.03 -1.05 18.95
N PRO A 299 -0.79 -0.15 19.94
CA PRO A 299 0.14 -0.42 21.05
C PRO A 299 -0.20 -1.65 21.89
N MET A 300 -1.47 -2.01 21.97
CA MET A 300 -1.89 -3.18 22.76
C MET A 300 -1.47 -4.49 22.11
N CYS A 301 -1.44 -4.52 20.77
CA CYS A 301 -0.98 -5.70 20.02
C CYS A 301 0.51 -6.02 20.25
N TRP A 302 1.30 -5.05 20.75
CA TRP A 302 2.73 -5.21 21.03
C TRP A 302 3.04 -5.67 22.46
N ARG A 303 2.09 -5.58 23.39
CA ARG A 303 2.31 -5.93 24.81
C ARG A 303 2.14 -7.42 25.12
N VAL A 304 1.75 -8.21 24.13
CA VAL A 304 1.43 -9.64 24.29
C VAL A 304 2.58 -10.53 23.77
N MET A 305 3.80 -10.02 23.83
CA MET A 305 5.02 -10.85 23.68
C MET A 305 5.78 -10.95 24.97
#